data_bd71eb98c3e8969f536f96ab4986c388
#
_entry.id   bd71eb98c3e8969f536f96ab4986c388
#
_cell.length_a   1.000
_cell.length_b   1.000
_cell.length_c   1.000
_cell.angle_alpha   90.00
_cell.angle_beta   90.00
_cell.angle_gamma   90.00
#
_symmetry.space_group_name_H-M   'P 1'
#
loop_
_entity.id
_entity.type
_entity.pdbx_description
1 polymer ?
#
loop_
_entity_poly.entity_id
_entity_poly.type
_entity_poly.pdbx_seq_one_letter_code
_entity_poly.pdbx_strand_id
1 'polypeptide(L)'
;LPLDRCFEVDALALWIPHGADQPITPDELAKALTASGESLRPGDALLVGTGWDVHWDQPDFVTHPPYFTAAAIDWVLEHEVALLGSDTPRYDSPHNPQNFFPKFFQHDILLLAPVVNLAQVRRPRGKLTALPLAIKGACASPVRALWIEE
;
A
#
# COMPACT_ATOMS: atom_id res chain seq x y z
N LEU A 1 -0.78 -13.67 -13.39
CA LEU A 1 -0.37 -13.49 -11.99
C LEU A 1 -0.52 -14.84 -11.26
N PRO A 2 0.54 -15.37 -10.60
CA PRO A 2 0.46 -16.54 -9.73
C PRO A 2 -0.41 -16.24 -8.50
N LEU A 3 -1.23 -17.20 -8.06
CA LEU A 3 -2.18 -16.99 -6.96
C LEU A 3 -1.47 -16.88 -5.60
N ASP A 4 -0.34 -17.55 -5.43
CA ASP A 4 0.50 -17.51 -4.23
C ASP A 4 1.00 -16.09 -3.88
N ARG A 5 1.02 -15.19 -4.86
CA ARG A 5 1.36 -13.78 -4.64
C ARG A 5 0.20 -12.93 -4.10
N CYS A 6 -1.01 -13.48 -4.01
CA CYS A 6 -2.23 -12.76 -3.63
C CYS A 6 -3.09 -13.51 -2.62
N PHE A 7 -2.72 -14.73 -2.24
CA PHE A 7 -3.50 -15.59 -1.35
C PHE A 7 -2.69 -15.92 -0.08
N GLU A 8 -3.21 -15.50 1.07
CA GLU A 8 -2.61 -15.72 2.39
C GLU A 8 -1.13 -15.31 2.48
N VAL A 9 -0.76 -14.23 1.79
CA VAL A 9 0.61 -13.71 1.84
C VAL A 9 0.90 -13.09 3.20
N ASP A 10 2.11 -13.30 3.71
CA ASP A 10 2.57 -12.61 4.92
C ASP A 10 2.51 -11.10 4.70
N ALA A 11 1.95 -10.39 5.66
CA ALA A 11 1.69 -8.97 5.47
C ALA A 11 1.92 -8.16 6.75
N LEU A 12 2.33 -6.91 6.54
CA LEU A 12 2.49 -5.92 7.60
C LEU A 12 1.65 -4.69 7.28
N ALA A 13 0.83 -4.24 8.22
CA ALA A 13 0.07 -3.01 8.13
C ALA A 13 0.69 -1.94 9.02
N LEU A 14 1.02 -0.78 8.44
CA LEU A 14 1.52 0.40 9.14
C LEU A 14 0.46 1.49 9.10
N TRP A 15 0.27 2.16 10.24
CA TRP A 15 -0.67 3.27 10.36
C TRP A 15 0.10 4.59 10.46
N ILE A 16 -0.07 5.46 9.45
CA ILE A 16 0.65 6.73 9.30
C ILE A 16 -0.37 7.81 8.90
N PRO A 17 -1.12 8.38 9.86
CA PRO A 17 -2.19 9.33 9.55
C PRO A 17 -1.68 10.55 8.78
N HIS A 18 -2.31 10.83 7.62
CA HIS A 18 -1.97 11.96 6.76
C HIS A 18 -3.23 12.64 6.25
N GLY A 19 -3.14 13.95 6.09
CA GLY A 19 -4.18 14.77 5.45
C GLY A 19 -3.90 15.05 3.97
N ALA A 20 -4.71 15.94 3.39
CA ALA A 20 -4.62 16.33 1.98
C ALA A 20 -3.21 16.83 1.62
N ASP A 21 -2.72 16.37 0.48
CA ASP A 21 -1.44 16.77 -0.13
C ASP A 21 -0.20 16.58 0.76
N GLN A 22 -0.30 15.78 1.82
CA GLN A 22 0.83 15.53 2.70
C GLN A 22 1.73 14.42 2.18
N PRO A 23 3.07 14.62 2.17
CA PRO A 23 4.01 13.60 1.72
C PRO A 23 4.27 12.55 2.80
N ILE A 24 4.20 11.27 2.44
CA ILE A 24 4.68 10.15 3.24
C ILE A 24 6.18 10.02 3.01
N THR A 25 6.97 10.08 4.08
CA THR A 25 8.43 10.07 4.04
C THR A 25 9.01 8.72 4.51
N PRO A 26 10.27 8.39 4.15
CA PRO A 26 10.93 7.19 4.64
C PRO A 26 11.09 7.17 6.17
N ASP A 27 11.31 8.34 6.80
CA ASP A 27 11.43 8.44 8.25
C ASP A 27 10.13 8.06 8.96
N GLU A 28 8.98 8.43 8.40
CA GLU A 28 7.67 8.07 8.95
C GLU A 28 7.39 6.58 8.80
N LEU A 29 7.75 5.99 7.65
CA LEU A 29 7.67 4.54 7.44
C LEU A 29 8.55 3.79 8.45
N ALA A 30 9.80 4.21 8.62
CA ALA A 30 10.73 3.60 9.58
C ALA A 30 10.26 3.75 11.03
N LYS A 31 9.71 4.91 11.41
CA LYS A 31 9.12 5.12 12.74
C LYS A 31 7.90 4.24 12.98
N ALA A 32 6.99 4.14 12.01
CA ALA A 32 5.81 3.29 12.11
C ALA A 32 6.21 1.82 12.20
N LEU A 33 7.19 1.38 11.42
CA LEU A 33 7.74 0.03 11.49
C LEU A 33 8.32 -0.26 12.88
N THR A 34 9.13 0.64 13.43
CA THR A 34 9.69 0.50 14.78
C THR A 34 8.58 0.46 15.85
N ALA A 35 7.60 1.34 15.73
CA ALA A 35 6.48 1.42 16.68
C ALA A 35 5.57 0.17 16.64
N SER A 36 5.49 -0.51 15.50
CA SER A 36 4.73 -1.76 15.37
C SER A 36 5.35 -2.92 16.16
N GLY A 37 6.62 -2.85 16.50
CA GLY A 37 7.38 -3.94 17.13
C GLY A 37 7.68 -5.11 16.17
N GLU A 38 7.37 -4.94 14.90
CA GLU A 38 7.52 -5.96 13.85
C GLU A 38 8.73 -5.68 12.96
N SER A 39 9.06 -6.64 12.12
CA SER A 39 10.05 -6.50 11.05
C SER A 39 9.41 -6.73 9.69
N LEU A 40 9.74 -5.91 8.72
CA LEU A 40 9.37 -6.12 7.33
C LEU A 40 10.36 -7.13 6.71
N ARG A 41 9.84 -8.18 6.07
CA ARG A 41 10.63 -9.27 5.50
C ARG A 41 10.55 -9.22 3.98
N PRO A 42 11.62 -9.61 3.26
CA PRO A 42 11.54 -9.80 1.82
C PRO A 42 10.36 -10.69 1.44
N GLY A 43 9.54 -10.24 0.48
CA GLY A 43 8.34 -10.95 0.05
C GLY A 43 7.06 -10.63 0.81
N ASP A 44 7.12 -9.89 1.92
CA ASP A 44 5.91 -9.42 2.62
C ASP A 44 5.06 -8.51 1.73
N ALA A 45 3.75 -8.49 1.98
CA ALA A 45 2.90 -7.39 1.57
C ALA A 45 2.98 -6.26 2.61
N LEU A 46 3.22 -5.03 2.17
CA LEU A 46 3.18 -3.84 3.01
C LEU A 46 1.89 -3.06 2.75
N LEU A 47 1.07 -2.87 3.78
CA LEU A 47 -0.10 -2.00 3.74
C LEU A 47 0.18 -0.71 4.53
N VAL A 48 -0.03 0.45 3.92
CA VAL A 48 0.15 1.76 4.55
C VAL A 48 -1.20 2.46 4.62
N GLY A 49 -1.74 2.56 5.83
CA GLY A 49 -2.99 3.26 6.12
C GLY A 49 -2.73 4.70 6.52
N THR A 50 -3.34 5.63 5.83
CA THR A 50 -3.24 7.08 6.11
C THR A 50 -4.52 7.64 6.74
N GLY A 51 -5.63 6.90 6.67
CA GLY A 51 -6.96 7.37 7.04
C GLY A 51 -7.65 8.17 5.93
N TRP A 52 -7.06 8.19 4.73
CA TRP A 52 -7.62 8.93 3.59
C TRP A 52 -8.90 8.28 3.04
N ASP A 53 -9.13 7.00 3.29
CA ASP A 53 -10.33 6.27 2.87
C ASP A 53 -11.66 6.87 3.37
N VAL A 54 -11.65 7.68 4.43
CA VAL A 54 -12.85 8.41 4.91
C VAL A 54 -13.34 9.46 3.90
N HIS A 55 -12.49 9.86 2.96
CA HIS A 55 -12.80 10.82 1.90
C HIS A 55 -13.32 10.15 0.61
N TRP A 56 -13.56 8.83 0.61
CA TRP A 56 -13.92 8.05 -0.58
C TRP A 56 -14.99 8.69 -1.47
N ASP A 57 -16.04 9.26 -0.87
CA ASP A 57 -17.17 9.89 -1.58
C ASP A 57 -16.96 11.40 -1.82
N GLN A 58 -15.80 11.95 -1.48
CA GLN A 58 -15.53 13.36 -1.61
C GLN A 58 -14.84 13.69 -2.95
N PRO A 59 -15.10 14.88 -3.54
CA PRO A 59 -14.46 15.28 -4.79
C PRO A 59 -12.93 15.37 -4.75
N ASP A 60 -12.37 15.63 -3.56
CA ASP A 60 -10.94 15.77 -3.32
C ASP A 60 -10.21 14.43 -3.13
N PHE A 61 -10.95 13.32 -3.01
CA PHE A 61 -10.34 11.99 -2.80
C PHE A 61 -9.21 11.68 -3.78
N VAL A 62 -9.39 11.98 -5.08
CA VAL A 62 -8.40 11.70 -6.13
C VAL A 62 -7.45 12.87 -6.39
N THR A 63 -7.92 14.12 -6.10
CA THR A 63 -7.19 15.34 -6.48
C THR A 63 -6.22 15.84 -5.42
N HIS A 64 -6.47 15.51 -4.14
CA HIS A 64 -5.67 15.99 -3.01
C HIS A 64 -5.24 14.87 -2.03
N PRO A 65 -4.97 13.62 -2.48
CA PRO A 65 -4.59 12.57 -1.55
C PRO A 65 -3.20 12.81 -0.95
N PRO A 66 -2.92 12.22 0.23
CA PRO A 66 -1.54 12.03 0.64
C PRO A 66 -0.80 11.15 -0.38
N TYR A 67 0.51 11.30 -0.45
CA TYR A 67 1.33 10.64 -1.47
C TYR A 67 2.70 10.24 -0.94
N PHE A 68 3.31 9.23 -1.54
CA PHE A 68 4.67 8.81 -1.21
C PHE A 68 5.70 9.71 -1.87
N THR A 69 6.74 10.12 -1.14
CA THR A 69 7.92 10.73 -1.74
C THR A 69 8.72 9.70 -2.54
N ALA A 70 9.57 10.15 -3.46
CA ALA A 70 10.47 9.24 -4.19
C ALA A 70 11.35 8.42 -3.23
N ALA A 71 11.88 9.07 -2.19
CA ALA A 71 12.67 8.40 -1.17
C ALA A 71 11.85 7.36 -0.36
N ALA A 72 10.55 7.61 -0.11
CA ALA A 72 9.69 6.63 0.54
C ALA A 72 9.46 5.40 -0.34
N ILE A 73 9.29 5.60 -1.66
CA ILE A 73 9.20 4.48 -2.59
C ILE A 73 10.53 3.72 -2.66
N ASP A 74 11.68 4.41 -2.71
CA ASP A 74 12.99 3.75 -2.68
C ASP A 74 13.16 2.93 -1.38
N TRP A 75 12.73 3.45 -0.23
CA TRP A 75 12.70 2.72 1.04
C TRP A 75 11.85 1.43 0.95
N VAL A 76 10.66 1.49 0.33
CA VAL A 76 9.80 0.31 0.11
C VAL A 76 10.51 -0.73 -0.76
N LEU A 77 11.17 -0.30 -1.84
CA LEU A 77 11.89 -1.18 -2.77
C LEU A 77 13.08 -1.86 -2.09
N GLU A 78 13.83 -1.13 -1.26
CA GLU A 78 14.97 -1.66 -0.50
C GLU A 78 14.58 -2.76 0.50
N HIS A 79 13.32 -2.79 0.95
CA HIS A 79 12.78 -3.84 1.83
C HIS A 79 12.25 -5.06 1.06
N GLU A 80 12.38 -5.07 -0.27
CA GLU A 80 12.01 -6.20 -1.14
C GLU A 80 10.58 -6.72 -0.92
N VAL A 81 9.62 -5.80 -0.67
CA VAL A 81 8.21 -6.19 -0.52
C VAL A 81 7.64 -6.73 -1.84
N ALA A 82 6.77 -7.72 -1.77
CA ALA A 82 6.13 -8.29 -2.96
C ALA A 82 4.86 -7.54 -3.38
N LEU A 83 4.23 -6.82 -2.44
CA LEU A 83 3.02 -6.05 -2.68
C LEU A 83 3.03 -4.78 -1.84
N LEU A 84 2.70 -3.64 -2.44
CA LEU A 84 2.44 -2.39 -1.74
C LEU A 84 0.95 -2.05 -1.84
N GLY A 85 0.30 -1.91 -0.69
CA GLY A 85 -1.09 -1.46 -0.57
C GLY A 85 -1.20 -0.13 0.18
N SER A 86 -2.21 0.68 -0.16
CA SER A 86 -2.52 1.91 0.57
C SER A 86 -3.98 2.30 0.41
N ASP A 87 -4.50 3.09 1.35
CA ASP A 87 -5.82 3.71 1.28
C ASP A 87 -5.85 4.98 0.41
N THR A 88 -4.68 5.41 -0.09
CA THR A 88 -4.60 6.49 -1.07
C THR A 88 -4.96 5.99 -2.47
N PRO A 89 -5.65 6.79 -3.31
CA PRO A 89 -6.03 6.36 -4.66
C PRO A 89 -4.84 6.25 -5.63
N ARG A 90 -3.68 6.79 -5.23
CA ARG A 90 -2.44 6.81 -6.00
C ARG A 90 -1.24 6.92 -5.07
N TYR A 91 -0.09 6.41 -5.52
CA TYR A 91 1.16 6.49 -4.76
C TYR A 91 1.92 7.80 -5.02
N ASP A 92 1.71 8.41 -6.16
CA ASP A 92 2.42 9.57 -6.65
C ASP A 92 1.67 10.88 -6.35
N SER A 93 2.39 11.99 -6.21
CA SER A 93 1.78 13.29 -6.04
C SER A 93 0.97 13.69 -7.29
N PRO A 94 -0.29 14.14 -7.14
CA PRO A 94 -1.06 14.63 -8.26
C PRO A 94 -0.50 15.93 -8.85
N HIS A 95 0.22 16.72 -8.05
CA HIS A 95 0.73 18.04 -8.42
C HIS A 95 2.17 18.01 -8.94
N ASN A 96 2.95 16.99 -8.56
CA ASN A 96 4.32 16.80 -9.01
C ASN A 96 4.62 15.30 -9.23
N PRO A 97 4.05 14.69 -10.27
CA PRO A 97 4.18 13.25 -10.49
C PRO A 97 5.62 12.86 -10.84
N GLN A 98 6.11 11.82 -10.17
CA GLN A 98 7.43 11.22 -10.36
C GLN A 98 7.40 9.97 -11.24
N ASN A 99 6.19 9.49 -11.59
CA ASN A 99 5.99 8.29 -12.40
C ASN A 99 6.65 7.03 -11.82
N PHE A 100 6.17 6.56 -10.68
CA PHE A 100 6.75 5.39 -9.98
C PHE A 100 6.48 4.04 -10.65
N PHE A 101 5.53 3.94 -11.58
CA PHE A 101 5.18 2.67 -12.22
C PHE A 101 6.37 1.91 -12.82
N PRO A 102 7.32 2.55 -13.55
CA PRO A 102 8.50 1.84 -14.06
C PRO A 102 9.33 1.20 -12.94
N LYS A 103 9.50 1.89 -11.80
CA LYS A 103 10.21 1.35 -10.63
C LYS A 103 9.51 0.12 -10.07
N PHE A 104 8.19 0.20 -9.85
CA PHE A 104 7.40 -0.93 -9.34
C PHE A 104 7.49 -2.16 -10.25
N PHE A 105 7.36 -1.97 -11.57
CA PHE A 105 7.43 -3.07 -12.52
C PHE A 105 8.84 -3.67 -12.64
N GLN A 106 9.89 -2.86 -12.54
CA GLN A 106 11.27 -3.36 -12.52
C GLN A 106 11.57 -4.24 -11.30
N HIS A 107 10.92 -3.98 -10.16
CA HIS A 107 11.05 -4.75 -8.92
C HIS A 107 9.94 -5.78 -8.75
N ASP A 108 9.10 -5.98 -9.76
CA ASP A 108 8.00 -6.95 -9.76
C ASP A 108 7.04 -6.81 -8.56
N ILE A 109 6.81 -5.58 -8.09
CA ILE A 109 5.91 -5.29 -6.98
C ILE A 109 4.47 -5.21 -7.47
N LEU A 110 3.57 -5.90 -6.79
CA LEU A 110 2.13 -5.77 -6.97
C LEU A 110 1.61 -4.51 -6.26
N LEU A 111 0.62 -3.86 -6.86
CA LEU A 111 0.02 -2.66 -6.29
C LEU A 111 -1.45 -2.92 -5.93
N LEU A 112 -1.84 -2.50 -4.74
CA LEU A 112 -3.19 -2.64 -4.20
C LEU A 112 -3.66 -1.28 -3.66
N ALA A 113 -4.43 -0.53 -4.49
CA ALA A 113 -4.91 0.81 -4.12
C ALA A 113 -6.19 1.19 -4.89
N PRO A 114 -7.08 1.92 -4.26
CA PRO A 114 -7.11 2.19 -2.82
C PRO A 114 -7.70 1.00 -2.03
N VAL A 115 -7.20 0.82 -0.80
CA VAL A 115 -7.72 -0.14 0.18
C VAL A 115 -8.48 0.63 1.25
N VAL A 116 -9.59 0.12 1.73
CA VAL A 116 -10.37 0.77 2.79
C VAL A 116 -10.27 0.00 4.11
N ASN A 117 -10.64 0.68 5.21
CA ASN A 117 -10.72 0.08 6.55
C ASN A 117 -9.36 -0.31 7.18
N LEU A 118 -8.25 0.21 6.73
CA LEU A 118 -6.93 -0.07 7.33
C LEU A 118 -6.85 0.38 8.80
N ALA A 119 -7.62 1.39 9.19
CA ALA A 119 -7.74 1.82 10.59
C ALA A 119 -8.34 0.76 11.53
N GLN A 120 -8.97 -0.29 11.00
CA GLN A 120 -9.56 -1.38 11.78
C GLN A 120 -8.57 -2.52 12.09
N VAL A 121 -7.40 -2.52 11.47
CA VAL A 121 -6.33 -3.50 11.73
C VAL A 121 -5.83 -3.30 13.16
N ARG A 122 -5.94 -4.33 13.98
CA ARG A 122 -5.56 -4.28 15.41
C ARG A 122 -4.15 -4.80 15.64
N ARG A 123 -3.74 -5.81 14.87
CA ARG A 123 -2.40 -6.39 14.90
C ARG A 123 -1.68 -6.05 13.61
N PRO A 124 -0.49 -5.43 13.67
CA PRO A 124 0.21 -5.00 12.47
C PRO A 124 0.66 -6.16 11.58
N ARG A 125 0.92 -7.35 12.15
CA ARG A 125 1.28 -8.57 11.42
C ARG A 125 0.04 -9.43 11.18
N GLY A 126 -0.11 -9.98 9.97
CA GLY A 126 -1.20 -10.85 9.59
C GLY A 126 -1.02 -11.46 8.21
N LYS A 127 -2.10 -11.98 7.66
CA LYS A 127 -2.15 -12.52 6.28
C LYS A 127 -3.08 -11.65 5.43
N LEU A 128 -2.62 -11.36 4.21
CA LEU A 128 -3.40 -10.66 3.19
C LEU A 128 -3.88 -11.63 2.13
N THR A 129 -5.17 -11.58 1.79
CA THR A 129 -5.72 -12.21 0.59
C THR A 129 -6.37 -11.14 -0.28
N ALA A 130 -5.90 -10.97 -1.52
CA ALA A 130 -6.39 -9.97 -2.47
C ALA A 130 -6.42 -10.55 -3.88
N LEU A 131 -7.35 -11.48 -4.13
CA LEU A 131 -7.43 -12.22 -5.39
C LEU A 131 -8.07 -11.37 -6.50
N PRO A 132 -7.33 -11.05 -7.59
CA PRO A 132 -7.88 -10.36 -8.73
C PRO A 132 -8.80 -11.27 -9.55
N LEU A 133 -9.76 -10.67 -10.26
CA LEU A 133 -10.56 -11.38 -11.23
C LEU A 133 -9.69 -11.84 -12.43
N ALA A 134 -9.91 -13.06 -12.90
CA ALA A 134 -9.18 -13.62 -14.05
C ALA A 134 -9.69 -13.05 -15.38
N ILE A 135 -9.45 -11.77 -15.63
CA ILE A 135 -9.88 -11.07 -16.85
C ILE A 135 -8.74 -11.06 -17.85
N LYS A 136 -8.93 -11.73 -19.00
CA LYS A 136 -7.92 -11.78 -20.06
C LYS A 136 -7.61 -10.39 -20.60
N GLY A 137 -6.32 -10.02 -20.58
CA GLY A 137 -5.82 -8.75 -21.12
C GLY A 137 -6.02 -7.55 -20.20
N ALA A 138 -6.57 -7.71 -18.99
CA ALA A 138 -6.65 -6.65 -18.01
C ALA A 138 -5.30 -6.47 -17.28
N CYS A 139 -4.89 -5.21 -17.07
CA CYS A 139 -3.72 -4.86 -16.25
C CYS A 139 -4.08 -4.68 -14.78
N ALA A 140 -5.37 -4.51 -14.45
CA ALA A 140 -5.89 -4.36 -13.10
C ALA A 140 -7.29 -4.93 -13.00
N SER A 141 -7.74 -5.23 -11.78
CA SER A 141 -9.13 -5.63 -11.51
C SER A 141 -9.56 -5.19 -10.11
N PRO A 142 -10.86 -4.99 -9.87
CA PRO A 142 -11.37 -4.89 -8.51
C PRO A 142 -11.04 -6.16 -7.73
N VAL A 143 -10.72 -6.00 -6.44
CA VAL A 143 -10.51 -7.11 -5.52
C VAL A 143 -11.24 -6.84 -4.21
N ARG A 144 -11.64 -7.89 -3.52
CA ARG A 144 -11.95 -7.82 -2.09
C ARG A 144 -10.71 -8.23 -1.32
N ALA A 145 -10.04 -7.26 -0.73
CA ALA A 145 -8.92 -7.54 0.16
C ALA A 145 -9.44 -8.01 1.52
N LEU A 146 -8.85 -9.07 2.05
CA LEU A 146 -9.13 -9.64 3.35
C LEU A 146 -7.86 -9.61 4.18
N TRP A 147 -7.96 -9.05 5.39
CA TRP A 147 -6.91 -9.10 6.40
C TRP A 147 -7.26 -10.15 7.45
N ILE A 148 -6.34 -11.06 7.73
CA ILE A 148 -6.50 -12.13 8.72
C ILE A 148 -5.46 -11.89 9.82
N GLU A 149 -5.93 -11.60 11.04
CA GLU A 149 -5.09 -11.45 12.22
C GLU A 149 -4.78 -12.83 12.79
N GLU A 150 -3.52 -13.09 13.10
CA GLU A 150 -3.05 -14.33 13.74
C GLU A 150 -2.91 -14.15 15.26
#